data_e18df3d27f63ce80cbc7595067f6518c
#
_entry.id   e18df3d27f63ce80cbc7595067f6518c
#
_cell.length_a   1.000
_cell.length_b   1.000
_cell.length_c   1.000
_cell.angle_alpha   90.00
_cell.angle_beta   90.00
_cell.angle_gamma   90.00
#
_symmetry.space_group_name_H-M   'P 1'
#
loop_
_entity.id
_entity.type
_entity.pdbx_description
1 polymer ?
#
loop_
_entity_poly.entity_id
_entity_poly.type
_entity_poly.pdbx_seq_one_letter_code
_entity_poly.pdbx_strand_id
1 'polypeptide(L)'
;DATDLATTLFKLVYILSGLYAFISIIRYAIYIAFPVLSVPVQRLRCYGKPREILAEAEEELATLPQLATEDMFITEHYFIETSNYGVAIVPISQIIWIYKYSTLHKFLWHHFSISYTLHITAAKRQYIHCPKNIKSDIDGIMDYLAEANHDILVGFNEANRLKVEEIQGDLAPFKKFWAFLSKKV
;
A
#
# COMPACT_ATOMS: atom_id res chain seq x y z
N ASP A 1 22.88 -30.53 -29.41
CA ASP A 1 22.46 -29.65 -30.50
C ASP A 1 21.76 -28.41 -29.94
N ALA A 2 21.97 -27.23 -30.54
CA ALA A 2 21.41 -25.97 -30.03
C ALA A 2 19.88 -26.00 -29.96
N THR A 3 19.25 -26.70 -30.90
CA THR A 3 17.78 -26.87 -30.96
C THR A 3 17.26 -27.70 -29.78
N ASP A 4 17.98 -28.73 -29.39
CA ASP A 4 17.60 -29.57 -28.25
C ASP A 4 17.74 -28.83 -26.93
N LEU A 5 18.75 -28.00 -26.80
CA LEU A 5 18.94 -27.14 -25.64
C LEU A 5 17.80 -26.13 -25.52
N ALA A 6 17.46 -25.45 -26.60
CA ALA A 6 16.35 -24.49 -26.63
C ALA A 6 15.00 -25.16 -26.26
N THR A 7 14.72 -26.33 -26.84
CA THR A 7 13.51 -27.09 -26.53
C THR A 7 13.46 -27.49 -25.04
N THR A 8 14.57 -27.91 -24.48
CA THR A 8 14.67 -28.27 -23.07
C THR A 8 14.43 -27.05 -22.16
N LEU A 9 14.99 -25.90 -22.50
CA LEU A 9 14.78 -24.65 -21.77
C LEU A 9 13.31 -24.21 -21.80
N PHE A 10 12.64 -24.27 -22.97
CA PHE A 10 11.23 -23.96 -23.08
C PHE A 10 10.35 -24.89 -22.25
N LYS A 11 10.63 -26.20 -22.26
CA LYS A 11 9.92 -27.18 -21.41
C LYS A 11 10.12 -26.88 -19.93
N LEU A 12 11.34 -26.52 -19.52
CA LEU A 12 11.64 -26.16 -18.14
C LEU A 12 10.87 -24.91 -17.69
N VAL A 13 10.87 -23.85 -18.50
CA VAL A 13 10.10 -22.61 -18.23
C VAL A 13 8.62 -22.92 -18.14
N TYR A 14 8.09 -23.73 -19.05
CA TYR A 14 6.68 -24.11 -19.02
C TYR A 14 6.29 -24.86 -17.74
N ILE A 15 7.09 -25.84 -17.33
CA ILE A 15 6.88 -26.62 -16.10
C ILE A 15 6.96 -25.71 -14.87
N LEU A 16 7.96 -24.84 -14.79
CA LEU A 16 8.12 -23.89 -13.68
C LEU A 16 6.96 -22.90 -13.61
N SER A 17 6.49 -22.41 -14.74
CA SER A 17 5.33 -21.51 -14.81
C SER A 17 4.04 -22.20 -14.35
N GLY A 18 3.82 -23.45 -14.77
CA GLY A 18 2.69 -24.27 -14.34
C GLY A 18 2.73 -24.56 -12.84
N LEU A 19 3.88 -24.89 -12.31
CA LEU A 19 4.08 -25.13 -10.87
C LEU A 19 3.84 -23.86 -10.05
N TYR A 20 4.34 -22.72 -10.51
CA TYR A 20 4.09 -21.43 -9.88
C TYR A 20 2.60 -21.07 -9.88
N ALA A 21 1.91 -21.26 -11.01
CA ALA A 21 0.48 -20.99 -11.10
C ALA A 21 -0.32 -21.89 -10.15
N PHE A 22 0.02 -23.17 -10.07
CA PHE A 22 -0.63 -24.13 -9.18
C PHE A 22 -0.45 -23.76 -7.70
N ILE A 23 0.78 -23.45 -7.29
CA ILE A 23 1.09 -23.00 -5.92
C ILE A 23 0.33 -21.69 -5.60
N SER A 24 0.26 -20.76 -6.56
CA SER A 24 -0.47 -19.51 -6.39
C SER A 24 -1.95 -19.71 -6.19
N ILE A 25 -2.58 -20.62 -6.95
CA ILE A 25 -3.99 -20.97 -6.80
C ILE A 25 -4.25 -21.54 -5.42
N ILE A 26 -3.43 -22.49 -4.95
CA ILE A 26 -3.57 -23.05 -3.60
C ILE A 26 -3.42 -21.96 -2.53
N ARG A 27 -2.44 -21.10 -2.66
CA ARG A 27 -2.21 -19.99 -1.72
C ARG A 27 -3.39 -19.04 -1.64
N TYR A 28 -3.94 -18.64 -2.78
CA TYR A 28 -5.13 -17.78 -2.81
C TYR A 28 -6.37 -18.47 -2.25
N ALA A 29 -6.56 -19.76 -2.54
CA ALA A 29 -7.65 -20.54 -1.95
C ALA A 29 -7.56 -20.59 -0.43
N ILE A 30 -6.36 -20.75 0.13
CA ILE A 30 -6.12 -20.69 1.57
C ILE A 30 -6.46 -19.30 2.13
N TYR A 31 -6.08 -18.22 1.46
CA TYR A 31 -6.38 -16.85 1.90
C TYR A 31 -7.87 -16.51 1.86
N ILE A 32 -8.61 -17.07 0.90
CA ILE A 32 -10.07 -16.92 0.83
C ILE A 32 -10.74 -17.69 1.97
N ALA A 33 -10.30 -18.91 2.25
CA ALA A 33 -10.84 -19.73 3.34
C ALA A 33 -10.44 -19.21 4.73
N PHE A 34 -9.23 -18.69 4.86
CA PHE A 34 -8.66 -18.20 6.11
C PHE A 34 -8.03 -16.80 5.92
N PRO A 35 -8.83 -15.72 5.87
CA PRO A 35 -8.32 -14.36 5.63
C PRO A 35 -7.25 -13.91 6.60
N VAL A 36 -7.28 -14.41 7.83
CA VAL A 36 -6.27 -14.10 8.87
C VAL A 36 -4.86 -14.52 8.46
N LEU A 37 -4.71 -15.50 7.58
CA LEU A 37 -3.41 -15.95 7.09
C LEU A 37 -2.85 -15.10 5.94
N SER A 38 -3.65 -14.19 5.38
CA SER A 38 -3.19 -13.30 4.32
C SER A 38 -2.12 -12.33 4.78
N VAL A 39 -1.22 -11.95 3.88
CA VAL A 39 -0.11 -11.04 4.19
C VAL A 39 -0.58 -9.69 4.75
N PRO A 40 -1.61 -9.03 4.22
CA PRO A 40 -2.11 -7.77 4.76
C PRO A 40 -2.54 -7.89 6.23
N VAL A 41 -3.22 -8.97 6.57
CA VAL A 41 -3.69 -9.21 7.95
C VAL A 41 -2.54 -9.58 8.87
N GLN A 42 -1.58 -10.36 8.39
CA GLN A 42 -0.39 -10.71 9.20
C GLN A 42 0.51 -9.50 9.50
N ARG A 43 0.50 -8.48 8.66
CA ARG A 43 1.18 -7.20 8.93
C ARG A 43 0.60 -6.46 10.14
N LEU A 44 -0.64 -6.71 10.51
CA LEU A 44 -1.28 -6.14 11.70
C LEU A 44 -0.71 -6.64 13.03
N ARG A 45 0.11 -7.69 13.03
CA ARG A 45 0.77 -8.21 14.24
C ARG A 45 1.60 -7.16 14.97
N CYS A 46 2.15 -6.19 14.27
CA CYS A 46 2.91 -5.12 14.90
C CYS A 46 2.04 -4.17 15.74
N TYR A 47 0.73 -4.16 15.53
CA TYR A 47 -0.23 -3.32 16.27
C TYR A 47 -1.09 -4.08 17.26
N GLY A 48 -1.14 -5.40 17.18
CA GLY A 48 -1.96 -6.23 18.06
C GLY A 48 -2.24 -7.61 17.48
N LYS A 49 -3.31 -8.24 17.93
CA LYS A 49 -3.71 -9.54 17.41
C LYS A 49 -4.43 -9.41 16.08
N PRO A 50 -3.91 -10.00 15.00
CA PRO A 50 -4.47 -9.80 13.65
C PRO A 50 -5.95 -10.17 13.54
N ARG A 51 -6.37 -11.24 14.20
CA ARG A 51 -7.76 -11.71 14.18
C ARG A 51 -8.72 -10.72 14.81
N GLU A 52 -8.34 -10.13 15.94
CA GLU A 52 -9.17 -9.15 16.64
C GLU A 52 -9.28 -7.85 15.83
N ILE A 53 -8.15 -7.36 15.32
CA ILE A 53 -8.11 -6.14 14.46
C ILE A 53 -8.91 -6.35 13.18
N LEU A 54 -8.79 -7.50 12.52
CA LEU A 54 -9.56 -7.79 11.32
C LEU A 54 -11.06 -7.81 11.61
N ALA A 55 -11.48 -8.48 12.68
CA ALA A 55 -12.89 -8.57 13.07
C ALA A 55 -13.47 -7.18 13.39
N GLU A 56 -12.75 -6.34 14.10
CA GLU A 56 -13.16 -4.97 14.39
C GLU A 56 -13.26 -4.12 13.12
N ALA A 57 -12.26 -4.20 12.24
CA ALA A 57 -12.28 -3.49 10.96
C ALA A 57 -13.45 -3.94 10.05
N GLU A 58 -13.75 -5.23 10.01
CA GLU A 58 -14.89 -5.77 9.25
C GLU A 58 -16.23 -5.29 9.83
N GLU A 59 -16.37 -5.27 11.15
CA GLU A 59 -17.57 -4.78 11.83
C GLU A 59 -17.79 -3.29 11.56
N GLU A 60 -16.75 -2.48 11.68
CA GLU A 60 -16.83 -1.04 11.39
C GLU A 60 -17.14 -0.76 9.91
N LEU A 61 -16.55 -1.53 9.00
CA LEU A 61 -16.81 -1.39 7.57
C LEU A 61 -18.26 -1.77 7.20
N ALA A 62 -18.84 -2.75 7.88
CA ALA A 62 -20.22 -3.19 7.68
C ALA A 62 -21.24 -2.17 8.19
N THR A 63 -20.88 -1.33 9.18
CA THR A 63 -21.77 -0.33 9.78
C THR A 63 -21.88 0.96 8.97
N LEU A 64 -21.23 1.28 7.99
CA LEU A 64 -21.06 2.49 7.19
C LEU A 64 -19.69 3.13 7.44
N PRO A 65 -18.86 3.15 6.44
CA PRO A 65 -17.59 3.87 6.53
C PRO A 65 -17.85 5.39 6.68
N GLN A 66 -17.00 6.05 7.45
CA GLN A 66 -17.06 7.51 7.66
C GLN A 66 -16.77 8.27 6.37
N LEU A 67 -15.89 7.72 5.53
CA LEU A 67 -15.56 8.21 4.20
C LEU A 67 -15.20 7.02 3.31
N ALA A 68 -15.69 7.04 2.08
CA ALA A 68 -15.40 6.01 1.09
C ALA A 68 -15.16 6.63 -0.28
N THR A 69 -14.12 6.15 -0.94
CA THR A 69 -13.87 6.36 -2.37
C THR A 69 -13.96 5.02 -3.09
N GLU A 70 -13.54 4.93 -4.35
CA GLU A 70 -13.54 3.67 -5.08
C GLU A 70 -12.65 2.60 -4.41
N ASP A 71 -11.45 2.99 -3.96
CA ASP A 71 -10.43 2.08 -3.44
C ASP A 71 -10.07 2.31 -1.97
N MET A 72 -10.51 3.40 -1.37
CA MET A 72 -10.12 3.80 -0.02
C MET A 72 -11.33 3.96 0.88
N PHE A 73 -11.23 3.42 2.09
CA PHE A 73 -12.28 3.47 3.09
C PHE A 73 -11.71 3.93 4.43
N ILE A 74 -12.41 4.84 5.09
CA ILE A 74 -12.12 5.24 6.46
C ILE A 74 -13.28 4.80 7.33
N THR A 75 -12.99 3.97 8.32
CA THR A 75 -13.91 3.60 9.40
C THR A 75 -13.60 4.43 10.65
N GLU A 76 -14.23 4.13 11.76
CA GLU A 76 -13.98 4.87 13.00
C GLU A 76 -12.53 4.82 13.44
N HIS A 77 -11.89 3.65 13.35
CA HIS A 77 -10.54 3.42 13.83
C HIS A 77 -9.52 3.03 12.77
N TYR A 78 -9.95 2.72 11.54
CA TYR A 78 -9.07 2.15 10.50
C TYR A 78 -9.12 2.91 9.20
N PHE A 79 -7.98 2.96 8.52
CA PHE A 79 -7.86 3.25 7.10
C PHE A 79 -7.68 1.93 6.35
N ILE A 80 -8.49 1.70 5.31
CA ILE A 80 -8.48 0.49 4.49
C ILE A 80 -8.35 0.89 3.03
N GLU A 81 -7.39 0.28 2.34
CA GLU A 81 -7.19 0.46 0.90
C GLU A 81 -7.37 -0.89 0.20
N THR A 82 -8.18 -0.90 -0.85
CA THR A 82 -8.48 -2.07 -1.66
C THR A 82 -8.24 -1.76 -3.13
N SER A 83 -7.02 -1.90 -3.57
CA SER A 83 -6.69 -1.68 -4.99
C SER A 83 -6.44 -3.00 -5.71
N ASN A 84 -6.28 -2.93 -7.02
CA ASN A 84 -5.85 -4.07 -7.83
C ASN A 84 -4.46 -4.63 -7.42
N TYR A 85 -3.74 -3.89 -6.59
CA TYR A 85 -2.41 -4.26 -6.08
C TYR A 85 -2.45 -4.94 -4.71
N GLY A 86 -3.62 -5.04 -4.10
CA GLY A 86 -3.81 -5.72 -2.82
C GLY A 86 -4.68 -4.93 -1.84
N VAL A 87 -4.70 -5.41 -0.61
CA VAL A 87 -5.42 -4.79 0.51
C VAL A 87 -4.42 -4.30 1.55
N ALA A 88 -4.65 -3.12 2.10
CA ALA A 88 -3.92 -2.61 3.23
C ALA A 88 -4.88 -2.14 4.32
N ILE A 89 -4.57 -2.44 5.57
CA ILE A 89 -5.34 -2.02 6.74
C ILE A 89 -4.36 -1.39 7.72
N VAL A 90 -4.67 -0.21 8.21
CA VAL A 90 -3.86 0.45 9.24
C VAL A 90 -4.75 1.17 10.24
N PRO A 91 -4.48 1.06 11.56
CA PRO A 91 -5.16 1.87 12.56
C PRO A 91 -4.81 3.35 12.36
N ILE A 92 -5.81 4.22 12.36
CA ILE A 92 -5.62 5.67 12.16
C ILE A 92 -4.70 6.24 13.25
N SER A 93 -4.79 5.74 14.49
CA SER A 93 -3.92 6.13 15.60
C SER A 93 -2.43 5.83 15.40
N GLN A 94 -2.10 4.92 14.48
CA GLN A 94 -0.73 4.52 14.17
C GLN A 94 -0.15 5.24 12.96
N ILE A 95 -0.93 6.06 12.27
CA ILE A 95 -0.45 6.85 11.12
C ILE A 95 0.40 8.01 11.64
N ILE A 96 1.59 8.18 11.05
CA ILE A 96 2.56 9.22 11.43
C ILE A 96 2.62 10.32 10.38
N TRP A 97 2.57 9.97 9.11
CA TRP A 97 2.79 10.90 8.01
C TRP A 97 1.96 10.54 6.79
N ILE A 98 1.32 11.53 6.20
CA ILE A 98 0.57 11.41 4.96
C ILE A 98 0.98 12.50 3.98
N TYR A 99 1.14 12.15 2.73
CA TYR A 99 1.39 13.11 1.66
C TYR A 99 0.91 12.60 0.30
N LYS A 100 0.68 13.53 -0.59
CA LYS A 100 0.24 13.29 -1.96
C LYS A 100 1.40 13.51 -2.92
N TYR A 101 1.54 12.62 -3.89
CA TYR A 101 2.48 12.74 -4.98
C TYR A 101 1.75 12.69 -6.32
N SER A 102 2.06 13.60 -7.23
CA SER A 102 1.49 13.61 -8.58
C SER A 102 2.45 12.97 -9.57
N THR A 103 1.92 12.13 -10.44
CA THR A 103 2.66 11.51 -11.55
C THR A 103 2.07 11.97 -12.86
N LEU A 104 2.91 12.58 -13.69
CA LEU A 104 2.54 12.99 -15.04
C LEU A 104 2.79 11.83 -16.00
N HIS A 105 1.72 11.34 -16.63
CA HIS A 105 1.80 10.34 -17.67
C HIS A 105 1.99 11.00 -19.02
N LYS A 106 3.09 10.66 -19.69
CA LYS A 106 3.41 11.14 -21.06
C LYS A 106 3.34 9.96 -22.01
N PHE A 107 2.70 10.19 -23.17
CA PHE A 107 2.73 9.27 -24.28
C PHE A 107 3.08 10.02 -25.57
N LEU A 108 4.08 9.55 -26.32
CA LEU A 108 4.54 10.15 -27.56
C LEU A 108 4.73 11.68 -27.48
N TRP A 109 5.42 12.16 -26.41
CA TRP A 109 5.70 13.58 -26.14
C TRP A 109 4.47 14.44 -25.78
N HIS A 110 3.27 13.87 -25.73
CA HIS A 110 2.07 14.53 -25.26
C HIS A 110 1.77 14.24 -23.79
N HIS A 111 1.31 15.27 -23.08
CA HIS A 111 0.81 15.13 -21.71
C HIS A 111 -0.59 14.52 -21.76
N PHE A 112 -0.75 13.31 -21.27
CA PHE A 112 -2.01 12.56 -21.36
C PHE A 112 -2.88 12.71 -20.14
N SER A 113 -2.30 12.53 -18.96
CA SER A 113 -3.04 12.60 -17.73
C SER A 113 -2.11 12.80 -16.53
N ILE A 114 -2.66 13.30 -15.44
CA ILE A 114 -2.01 13.38 -14.15
C ILE A 114 -2.75 12.42 -13.23
N SER A 115 -2.04 11.48 -12.64
CA SER A 115 -2.56 10.66 -11.55
C SER A 115 -1.90 11.06 -10.25
N TYR A 116 -2.60 10.78 -9.15
CA TYR A 116 -2.15 11.10 -7.80
C TYR A 116 -1.99 9.83 -7.00
N THR A 117 -0.98 9.79 -6.16
CA THR A 117 -0.72 8.70 -5.22
C THR A 117 -0.73 9.25 -3.82
N LEU A 118 -1.53 8.66 -2.95
CA LEU A 118 -1.48 8.91 -1.53
C LEU A 118 -0.42 8.01 -0.90
N HIS A 119 0.50 8.62 -0.15
CA HIS A 119 1.49 7.90 0.63
C HIS A 119 1.17 8.03 2.11
N ILE A 120 1.11 6.90 2.80
CA ILE A 120 0.87 6.82 4.23
C ILE A 120 2.03 6.10 4.88
N THR A 121 2.63 6.74 5.87
CA THR A 121 3.63 6.14 6.75
C THR A 121 3.01 5.93 8.12
N ALA A 122 3.00 4.69 8.58
CA ALA A 122 2.50 4.31 9.89
C ALA A 122 3.63 3.80 10.79
N ALA A 123 3.37 3.72 12.09
CA ALA A 123 4.30 3.18 13.06
C ALA A 123 4.79 1.78 12.68
N LYS A 124 5.91 1.34 13.27
CA LYS A 124 6.55 0.06 12.99
C LYS A 124 6.98 -0.11 11.52
N ARG A 125 7.31 1.00 10.86
CA ARG A 125 7.81 1.02 9.47
C ARG A 125 6.84 0.43 8.46
N GLN A 126 5.54 0.63 8.66
CA GLN A 126 4.51 0.26 7.69
C GLN A 126 4.29 1.41 6.70
N TYR A 127 4.37 1.11 5.41
CA TYR A 127 4.19 2.06 4.32
C TYR A 127 3.05 1.61 3.42
N ILE A 128 2.11 2.51 3.11
CA ILE A 128 0.98 2.24 2.24
C ILE A 128 1.00 3.24 1.09
N HIS A 129 0.86 2.74 -0.11
CA HIS A 129 0.79 3.54 -1.32
C HIS A 129 -0.54 3.27 -2.01
N CYS A 130 -1.34 4.32 -2.23
CA CYS A 130 -2.63 4.26 -2.90
C CYS A 130 -2.51 4.96 -4.25
N PRO A 131 -2.12 4.25 -5.32
CA PRO A 131 -1.86 4.83 -6.63
C PRO A 131 -3.15 5.06 -7.44
N LYS A 132 -3.04 5.86 -8.50
CA LYS A 132 -4.08 6.07 -9.51
C LYS A 132 -5.40 6.64 -9.01
N ASN A 133 -5.34 7.46 -7.97
CA ASN A 133 -6.51 8.15 -7.45
C ASN A 133 -6.68 9.54 -8.08
N ILE A 134 -7.89 10.08 -8.00
CA ILE A 134 -8.14 11.47 -8.34
C ILE A 134 -7.80 12.40 -7.18
N LYS A 135 -7.46 13.64 -7.51
CA LYS A 135 -6.98 14.61 -6.52
C LYS A 135 -8.02 14.86 -5.40
N SER A 136 -9.28 15.02 -5.75
CA SER A 136 -10.34 15.31 -4.78
C SER A 136 -10.53 14.20 -3.74
N ASP A 137 -10.41 12.93 -4.16
CA ASP A 137 -10.54 11.80 -3.25
C ASP A 137 -9.38 11.76 -2.26
N ILE A 138 -8.16 11.97 -2.74
CA ILE A 138 -6.97 12.01 -1.89
C ILE A 138 -7.04 13.20 -0.92
N ASP A 139 -7.42 14.38 -1.38
CA ASP A 139 -7.53 15.56 -0.53
C ASP A 139 -8.59 15.34 0.57
N GLY A 140 -9.74 14.76 0.24
CA GLY A 140 -10.77 14.40 1.22
C GLY A 140 -10.29 13.39 2.26
N ILE A 141 -9.56 12.36 1.85
CA ILE A 141 -8.96 11.38 2.75
C ILE A 141 -7.92 12.03 3.66
N MET A 142 -7.04 12.85 3.11
CA MET A 142 -5.99 13.54 3.90
C MET A 142 -6.60 14.47 4.94
N ASP A 143 -7.60 15.25 4.57
CA ASP A 143 -8.28 16.18 5.49
C ASP A 143 -8.97 15.41 6.63
N TYR A 144 -9.67 14.33 6.30
CA TYR A 144 -10.32 13.51 7.31
C TYR A 144 -9.31 12.85 8.28
N LEU A 145 -8.23 12.28 7.77
CA LEU A 145 -7.19 11.66 8.60
C LEU A 145 -6.51 12.70 9.51
N ALA A 146 -6.23 13.89 9.00
CA ALA A 146 -5.64 14.97 9.79
C ALA A 146 -6.57 15.46 10.93
N GLU A 147 -7.87 15.46 10.71
CA GLU A 147 -8.86 15.78 11.75
C GLU A 147 -9.02 14.64 12.76
N ALA A 148 -9.03 13.39 12.30
CA ALA A 148 -9.17 12.22 13.16
C ALA A 148 -7.96 11.97 14.06
N ASN A 149 -6.77 12.35 13.62
CA ASN A 149 -5.53 12.23 14.38
C ASN A 149 -4.64 13.46 14.16
N HIS A 150 -4.63 14.36 15.11
CA HIS A 150 -3.87 15.64 15.04
C HIS A 150 -2.35 15.45 15.09
N ASP A 151 -1.85 14.28 15.46
CA ASP A 151 -0.42 13.97 15.49
C ASP A 151 0.13 13.59 14.10
N ILE A 152 -0.73 13.44 13.10
CA ILE A 152 -0.32 13.12 11.74
C ILE A 152 0.39 14.32 11.09
N LEU A 153 1.59 14.08 10.57
CA LEU A 153 2.30 15.04 9.73
C LEU A 153 1.69 15.05 8.32
N VAL A 154 1.29 16.21 7.83
CA VAL A 154 0.62 16.36 6.54
C VAL A 154 1.53 17.07 5.55
N GLY A 155 1.66 16.49 4.35
CA GLY A 155 2.41 17.05 3.25
C GLY A 155 3.88 16.66 3.22
N PHE A 156 4.44 16.74 2.02
CA PHE A 156 5.84 16.42 1.78
C PHE A 156 6.71 17.66 1.88
N ASN A 157 7.47 17.76 2.96
CA ASN A 157 8.49 18.77 3.15
C ASN A 157 9.64 18.21 3.99
N GLU A 158 10.78 18.88 3.97
CA GLU A 158 11.99 18.42 4.64
C GLU A 158 11.83 18.34 6.17
N ALA A 159 11.08 19.26 6.77
CA ALA A 159 10.82 19.24 8.20
C ALA A 159 10.02 18.01 8.63
N ASN A 160 8.98 17.64 7.88
CA ASN A 160 8.21 16.43 8.14
C ASN A 160 9.07 15.17 7.94
N ARG A 161 9.89 15.15 6.89
CA ARG A 161 10.81 14.04 6.62
C ARG A 161 11.76 13.79 7.79
N LEU A 162 12.37 14.86 8.31
CA LEU A 162 13.28 14.76 9.45
C LEU A 162 12.57 14.30 10.73
N LYS A 163 11.35 14.77 10.99
CA LYS A 163 10.56 14.31 12.13
C LYS A 163 10.23 12.82 12.04
N VAL A 164 9.90 12.33 10.86
CA VAL A 164 9.66 10.90 10.65
C VAL A 164 10.92 10.08 10.86
N GLU A 165 12.09 10.56 10.39
CA GLU A 165 13.37 9.92 10.67
C GLU A 165 13.66 9.86 12.18
N GLU A 166 13.37 10.91 12.91
CA GLU A 166 13.53 10.97 14.37
C GLU A 166 12.61 9.95 15.08
N ILE A 167 11.34 9.89 14.70
CA ILE A 167 10.34 9.01 15.30
C ILE A 167 10.64 7.53 15.03
N GLN A 168 11.03 7.18 13.80
CA GLN A 168 11.22 5.80 13.38
C GLN A 168 12.65 5.28 13.45
N GLY A 169 13.61 6.16 13.72
CA GLY A 169 15.03 5.86 13.60
C GLY A 169 15.46 5.77 12.12
N ASP A 170 16.63 5.24 11.87
CA ASP A 170 17.30 5.32 10.56
C ASP A 170 16.43 4.77 9.39
N LEU A 171 16.03 5.66 8.49
CA LEU A 171 15.27 5.36 7.27
C LEU A 171 16.20 4.91 6.13
N ALA A 172 17.15 4.04 6.40
CA ALA A 172 18.10 3.55 5.42
C ALA A 172 17.46 3.05 4.09
N PRO A 173 16.30 2.37 4.08
CA PRO A 173 15.61 2.00 2.84
C PRO A 173 15.05 3.19 2.08
N PHE A 174 14.58 4.22 2.78
CA PHE A 174 13.97 5.40 2.20
C PHE A 174 15.02 6.33 1.55
N LYS A 175 16.18 6.47 2.17
CA LYS A 175 17.32 7.20 1.58
C LYS A 175 17.76 6.59 0.25
N LYS A 176 17.77 5.26 0.13
CA LYS A 176 18.11 4.57 -1.12
C LYS A 176 17.07 4.80 -2.22
N PHE A 177 15.80 4.81 -1.87
CA PHE A 177 14.71 5.07 -2.82
C PHE A 177 14.74 6.51 -3.33
N TRP A 178 14.96 7.49 -2.46
CA TRP A 178 15.08 8.90 -2.84
C TRP A 178 16.35 9.21 -3.62
N ALA A 179 17.47 8.62 -3.26
CA ALA A 179 18.69 8.73 -4.05
C ALA A 179 18.53 8.14 -5.46
N PHE A 180 17.68 7.13 -5.61
CA PHE A 180 17.33 6.57 -6.91
C PHE A 180 16.42 7.51 -7.71
N LEU A 181 15.43 8.14 -7.09
CA LEU A 181 14.51 9.07 -7.76
C LEU A 181 15.18 10.40 -8.10
N SER A 182 16.02 10.95 -7.25
CA SER A 182 16.73 12.21 -7.47
C SER A 182 17.82 12.11 -8.57
N LYS A 183 18.24 10.91 -8.92
CA LYS A 183 19.17 10.68 -10.06
C LYS A 183 18.47 10.63 -11.43
N LYS A 184 17.15 10.71 -11.48
CA LYS A 184 16.35 10.64 -12.71
C LYS A 184 15.68 11.96 -13.12
N VAL A 185 16.08 13.07 -12.50
CA VAL A 185 15.68 14.42 -12.91
C VAL A 185 16.84 15.10 -13.63
#